data_d3a65c08ffb944b906bc67df23eae4fa
#
_entry.id   d3a65c08ffb944b906bc67df23eae4fa
#
_cell.length_a   1.000
_cell.length_b   1.000
_cell.length_c   1.000
_cell.angle_alpha   90.00
_cell.angle_beta   90.00
_cell.angle_gamma   90.00
#
_symmetry.space_group_name_H-M   'P 1'
#
loop_
_entity.id
_entity.type
_entity.pdbx_description
1 polymer ?
#
loop_
_entity_poly.entity_id
_entity_poly.type
_entity_poly.pdbx_seq_one_letter_code
_entity_poly.pdbx_strand_id
1 'polypeptide(L)'
;MSLPTARKIKSKEELEKVLAAAREDNHNMPTPTHVIEKDGKIVGCWGLGNIPLVTVWHKEGKLGPKESLNLNSTFKSIMDDRGHGVFLIACNEDSPYMPFMERVGYEPVWKTNLLLSK
;
A
#
# COMPACT_ATOMS: atom_id res chain seq x y z
N MET A 1 -17.57 14.95 28.46
CA MET A 1 -17.19 14.71 27.07
C MET A 1 -15.81 14.09 27.04
N SER A 2 -15.68 12.88 26.54
CA SER A 2 -14.38 12.23 26.46
C SER A 2 -13.72 12.50 25.11
N LEU A 3 -12.38 12.62 25.14
CA LEU A 3 -11.59 12.72 23.92
C LEU A 3 -11.33 11.32 23.36
N PRO A 4 -11.25 11.19 22.03
CA PRO A 4 -10.85 9.93 21.46
C PRO A 4 -9.41 9.57 21.81
N THR A 5 -9.15 8.30 21.99
CA THR A 5 -7.81 7.78 22.25
C THR A 5 -7.47 6.68 21.26
N ALA A 6 -6.19 6.49 21.00
CA ALA A 6 -5.70 5.43 20.13
C ALA A 6 -4.95 4.39 20.96
N ARG A 7 -5.15 3.14 20.66
CA ARG A 7 -4.39 2.04 21.26
C ARG A 7 -4.07 0.98 20.22
N LYS A 8 -3.06 0.19 20.50
CA LYS A 8 -2.68 -0.90 19.59
C LYS A 8 -3.79 -1.95 19.49
N ILE A 9 -3.91 -2.53 18.31
CA ILE A 9 -4.81 -3.66 18.08
C ILE A 9 -4.35 -4.85 18.93
N LYS A 10 -5.28 -5.48 19.62
CA LYS A 10 -5.01 -6.53 20.60
C LYS A 10 -4.98 -7.95 20.02
N SER A 11 -5.72 -8.18 18.93
CA SER A 11 -5.89 -9.52 18.41
C SER A 11 -6.19 -9.51 16.92
N LYS A 12 -6.04 -10.67 16.30
CA LYS A 12 -6.40 -10.87 14.90
C LYS A 12 -7.89 -10.65 14.65
N GLU A 13 -8.74 -11.06 15.60
CA GLU A 13 -10.19 -10.85 15.52
C GLU A 13 -10.54 -9.38 15.50
N GLU A 14 -9.91 -8.58 16.35
CA GLU A 14 -10.11 -7.14 16.39
C GLU A 14 -9.66 -6.50 15.08
N LEU A 15 -8.51 -6.93 14.54
CA LEU A 15 -8.03 -6.47 13.24
C LEU A 15 -9.04 -6.74 12.14
N GLU A 16 -9.59 -7.94 12.07
CA GLU A 16 -10.57 -8.31 11.06
C GLU A 16 -11.86 -7.50 11.16
N LYS A 17 -12.32 -7.24 12.38
CA LYS A 17 -13.51 -6.39 12.61
C LYS A 17 -13.30 -4.97 12.12
N VAL A 18 -12.14 -4.40 12.40
CA VAL A 18 -11.81 -3.03 12.00
C VAL A 18 -11.68 -2.93 10.48
N LEU A 19 -11.04 -3.90 9.85
CA LEU A 19 -10.93 -3.95 8.38
C LEU A 19 -12.30 -4.08 7.73
N ALA A 20 -13.19 -4.90 8.29
CA ALA A 20 -14.54 -5.06 7.77
C ALA A 20 -15.34 -3.75 7.88
N ALA A 21 -15.24 -3.06 9.01
CA ALA A 21 -15.91 -1.78 9.21
C ALA A 21 -15.41 -0.71 8.24
N ALA A 22 -14.11 -0.65 8.00
CA ALA A 22 -13.53 0.28 7.03
C ALA A 22 -14.02 0.00 5.61
N ARG A 23 -14.14 -1.26 5.22
CA ARG A 23 -14.66 -1.65 3.90
C ARG A 23 -16.13 -1.26 3.72
N GLU A 24 -16.93 -1.35 4.77
CA GLU A 24 -18.32 -0.90 4.72
C GLU A 24 -18.43 0.58 4.36
N ASP A 25 -17.46 1.38 4.81
CA ASP A 25 -17.37 2.79 4.47
C ASP A 25 -16.59 3.05 3.17
N ASN A 26 -16.36 2.02 2.36
CA ASN A 26 -15.59 2.09 1.12
C ASN A 26 -14.17 2.63 1.33
N HIS A 27 -13.61 2.42 2.50
CA HIS A 27 -12.26 2.87 2.84
C HIS A 27 -11.30 1.69 2.82
N ASN A 28 -10.54 1.56 1.73
CA ASN A 28 -9.49 0.56 1.62
C ASN A 28 -8.19 1.15 2.17
N MET A 29 -7.58 0.46 3.09
CA MET A 29 -6.36 0.91 3.72
C MET A 29 -5.39 -0.25 3.92
N PRO A 30 -4.07 0.03 4.00
CA PRO A 30 -3.12 -0.99 4.44
C PRO A 30 -3.48 -1.47 5.85
N THR A 31 -2.88 -2.56 6.26
CA THR A 31 -3.14 -3.17 7.57
C THR A 31 -3.09 -2.11 8.68
N PRO A 32 -4.18 -1.88 9.41
CA PRO A 32 -4.18 -0.98 10.55
C PRO A 32 -3.36 -1.56 11.70
N THR A 33 -2.79 -0.68 12.52
CA THR A 33 -2.02 -1.06 13.70
C THR A 33 -2.68 -0.62 15.00
N HIS A 34 -3.54 0.38 14.92
CA HIS A 34 -4.19 0.99 16.07
C HIS A 34 -5.68 1.17 15.83
N VAL A 35 -6.46 1.08 16.89
CA VAL A 35 -7.87 1.46 16.88
C VAL A 35 -8.04 2.80 17.58
N ILE A 36 -9.06 3.52 17.16
CA ILE A 36 -9.47 4.78 17.80
C ILE A 36 -10.72 4.47 18.61
N GLU A 37 -10.68 4.74 19.91
CA GLU A 37 -11.80 4.53 20.82
C GLU A 37 -12.35 5.87 21.30
N LYS A 38 -13.66 5.93 21.39
CA LYS A 38 -14.37 7.06 21.99
C LYS A 38 -15.55 6.49 22.79
N ASP A 39 -15.66 6.90 24.05
CA ASP A 39 -16.74 6.45 24.96
C ASP A 39 -16.86 4.92 25.02
N GLY A 40 -15.71 4.23 25.08
CA GLY A 40 -15.65 2.77 25.18
C GLY A 40 -15.95 2.03 23.88
N LYS A 41 -16.10 2.71 22.77
CA LYS A 41 -16.41 2.11 21.48
C LYS A 41 -15.30 2.38 20.46
N ILE A 42 -15.05 1.41 19.61
CA ILE A 42 -14.14 1.60 18.47
C ILE A 42 -14.88 2.40 17.40
N VAL A 43 -14.34 3.58 17.08
CA VAL A 43 -14.93 4.49 16.10
C VAL A 43 -14.05 4.67 14.86
N GLY A 44 -12.87 4.10 14.85
CA GLY A 44 -11.97 4.20 13.72
C GLY A 44 -10.69 3.43 13.95
N CYS A 45 -9.77 3.59 13.01
CA CYS A 45 -8.45 2.98 13.12
C CYS A 45 -7.42 3.79 12.33
N TRP A 46 -6.16 3.52 12.60
CA TRP A 46 -5.07 4.01 11.77
C TRP A 46 -4.00 2.94 11.61
N GLY A 47 -3.18 3.12 10.60
CA GLY A 47 -2.05 2.22 10.38
C GLY A 47 -0.74 2.99 10.28
N LEU A 48 0.28 2.43 10.90
CA LEU A 48 1.64 2.91 10.75
C LEU A 48 2.48 1.73 10.25
N GLY A 49 3.07 1.89 9.10
CA GLY A 49 3.88 0.83 8.50
C GLY A 49 4.99 1.38 7.65
N ASN A 50 5.99 0.54 7.41
CA ASN A 50 7.08 0.83 6.51
C ASN A 50 6.99 -0.13 5.33
N ILE A 51 6.54 0.38 4.19
CA ILE A 51 6.53 -0.37 2.95
C ILE A 51 7.43 0.36 1.97
N PRO A 52 8.45 -0.30 1.40
CA PRO A 52 9.29 0.35 0.40
C PRO A 52 8.48 0.82 -0.79
N LEU A 53 8.71 2.05 -1.22
CA LEU A 53 8.10 2.61 -2.41
C LEU A 53 9.18 2.77 -3.48
N VAL A 54 8.97 2.11 -4.60
CA VAL A 54 9.84 2.21 -5.75
C VAL A 54 9.26 3.23 -6.71
N THR A 55 10.08 4.16 -7.17
CA THR A 55 9.70 5.10 -8.22
C THR A 55 10.55 4.83 -9.44
N VAL A 56 9.93 4.80 -10.60
CA VAL A 56 10.60 4.48 -11.86
C VAL A 56 10.20 5.51 -12.92
N TRP A 57 11.18 5.95 -13.66
CA TRP A 57 10.93 6.71 -14.88
C TRP A 57 11.95 6.32 -15.93
N HIS A 58 11.50 6.14 -17.16
CA HIS A 58 12.36 6.04 -18.30
C HIS A 58 11.69 6.72 -19.49
N LYS A 59 12.50 7.17 -20.42
CA LYS A 59 11.98 7.87 -21.59
C LYS A 59 11.19 6.91 -22.46
N GLU A 60 10.02 7.34 -22.88
CA GLU A 60 9.12 6.55 -23.73
C GLU A 60 9.82 6.07 -24.99
N GLY A 61 9.63 4.81 -25.34
CA GLY A 61 10.18 4.19 -26.54
C GLY A 61 11.68 3.85 -26.47
N LYS A 62 12.34 4.09 -25.34
CA LYS A 62 13.78 3.81 -25.19
C LYS A 62 14.09 2.43 -24.64
N LEU A 63 13.12 1.78 -23.98
CA LEU A 63 13.27 0.44 -23.48
C LEU A 63 12.32 -0.51 -24.18
N GLY A 64 12.83 -1.59 -24.73
CA GLY A 64 12.03 -2.65 -25.30
C GLY A 64 11.46 -3.59 -24.23
N PRO A 65 10.57 -4.53 -24.63
CA PRO A 65 9.95 -5.46 -23.69
C PRO A 65 10.93 -6.30 -22.90
N LYS A 66 12.00 -6.79 -23.53
CA LYS A 66 13.02 -7.60 -22.86
C LYS A 66 13.81 -6.80 -21.83
N GLU A 67 14.14 -5.56 -22.18
CA GLU A 67 14.86 -4.66 -21.27
C GLU A 67 13.99 -4.32 -20.05
N SER A 68 12.71 -4.06 -20.26
CA SER A 68 11.76 -3.79 -19.18
C SER A 68 11.58 -5.00 -18.26
N LEU A 69 11.50 -6.21 -18.81
CA LEU A 69 11.44 -7.44 -18.03
C LEU A 69 12.71 -7.64 -17.19
N ASN A 70 13.86 -7.38 -17.78
CA ASN A 70 15.14 -7.50 -17.08
C ASN A 70 15.24 -6.51 -15.92
N LEU A 71 14.81 -5.26 -16.13
CA LEU A 71 14.77 -4.26 -15.05
C LEU A 71 13.84 -4.69 -13.92
N ASN A 72 12.67 -5.20 -14.26
CA ASN A 72 11.73 -5.69 -13.26
C ASN A 72 12.33 -6.81 -12.41
N SER A 73 13.01 -7.76 -13.04
CA SER A 73 13.70 -8.84 -12.34
C SER A 73 14.80 -8.31 -11.44
N THR A 74 15.52 -7.29 -11.89
CA THR A 74 16.57 -6.63 -11.12
C THR A 74 15.99 -5.97 -9.87
N PHE A 75 14.89 -5.23 -10.00
CA PHE A 75 14.23 -4.60 -8.86
C PHE A 75 13.78 -5.62 -7.83
N LYS A 76 13.14 -6.70 -8.28
CA LYS A 76 12.68 -7.76 -7.38
C LYS A 76 13.84 -8.40 -6.64
N SER A 77 14.93 -8.67 -7.34
CA SER A 77 16.13 -9.25 -6.73
C SER A 77 16.74 -8.32 -5.67
N ILE A 78 16.84 -7.03 -5.95
CA ILE A 78 17.34 -6.04 -5.01
C ILE A 78 16.43 -5.97 -3.76
N MET A 79 15.13 -6.00 -3.95
CA MET A 79 14.19 -5.97 -2.83
C MET A 79 14.29 -7.23 -1.99
N ASP A 80 14.41 -8.40 -2.60
CA ASP A 80 14.60 -9.66 -1.89
C ASP A 80 15.90 -9.65 -1.08
N ASP A 81 17.00 -9.16 -1.65
CA ASP A 81 18.29 -9.06 -0.97
C ASP A 81 18.23 -8.14 0.25
N ARG A 82 17.35 -7.15 0.24
CA ARG A 82 17.12 -6.25 1.36
C ARG A 82 16.05 -6.75 2.33
N GLY A 83 15.53 -7.95 2.12
CA GLY A 83 14.50 -8.53 2.98
C GLY A 83 13.09 -8.00 2.75
N HIS A 84 12.83 -7.37 1.60
CA HIS A 84 11.53 -6.80 1.26
C HIS A 84 10.81 -7.70 0.24
N GLY A 85 10.04 -8.68 0.74
CA GLY A 85 9.23 -9.54 -0.13
C GLY A 85 8.06 -8.82 -0.77
N VAL A 86 7.63 -7.69 -0.19
CA VAL A 86 6.54 -6.86 -0.69
C VAL A 86 7.00 -5.42 -0.78
N PHE A 87 6.70 -4.79 -1.90
CA PHE A 87 6.97 -3.37 -2.09
C PHE A 87 5.91 -2.75 -2.98
N LEU A 88 5.77 -1.43 -2.90
CA LEU A 88 4.88 -0.66 -3.75
C LEU A 88 5.67 -0.03 -4.88
N ILE A 89 5.05 0.08 -6.04
CA ILE A 89 5.60 0.84 -7.15
C ILE A 89 4.58 1.89 -7.57
N ALA A 90 5.03 3.12 -7.75
CA ALA A 90 4.16 4.20 -8.16
C ALA A 90 4.01 4.18 -9.69
N CYS A 91 2.77 4.15 -10.15
CA CYS A 91 2.46 4.19 -11.57
C CYS A 91 1.14 4.93 -11.76
N ASN A 92 1.12 5.90 -12.65
CA ASN A 92 -0.11 6.63 -12.95
C ASN A 92 -1.14 5.70 -13.60
N GLU A 93 -2.40 5.88 -13.27
CA GLU A 93 -3.49 5.06 -13.78
C GLU A 93 -3.56 5.06 -15.32
N ASP A 94 -3.29 6.18 -15.92
CA ASP A 94 -3.29 6.37 -17.38
C ASP A 94 -1.93 6.12 -18.04
N SER A 95 -0.96 5.61 -17.30
CA SER A 95 0.37 5.32 -17.82
C SER A 95 0.31 4.21 -18.88
N PRO A 96 1.04 4.36 -20.00
CA PRO A 96 1.14 3.30 -21.00
C PRO A 96 1.83 2.04 -20.45
N TYR A 97 2.48 2.12 -19.30
CA TYR A 97 3.15 0.98 -18.67
C TYR A 97 2.24 0.14 -17.78
N MET A 98 1.04 0.62 -17.47
CA MET A 98 0.12 -0.14 -16.60
C MET A 98 -0.17 -1.55 -17.12
N PRO A 99 -0.48 -1.78 -18.41
CA PRO A 99 -0.71 -3.14 -18.90
C PRO A 99 0.51 -4.05 -18.75
N PHE A 100 1.71 -3.50 -18.93
CA PHE A 100 2.94 -4.25 -18.71
C PHE A 100 3.11 -4.63 -17.24
N MET A 101 2.88 -3.69 -16.33
CA MET A 101 3.01 -3.91 -14.90
C MET A 101 2.05 -5.01 -14.41
N GLU A 102 0.82 -5.00 -14.90
CA GLU A 102 -0.16 -6.03 -14.57
C GLU A 102 0.27 -7.41 -15.08
N ARG A 103 0.82 -7.49 -16.30
CA ARG A 103 1.30 -8.75 -16.87
C ARG A 103 2.47 -9.35 -16.10
N VAL A 104 3.32 -8.53 -15.51
CA VAL A 104 4.47 -9.03 -14.72
C VAL A 104 4.13 -9.24 -13.25
N GLY A 105 2.86 -9.13 -12.86
CA GLY A 105 2.37 -9.54 -11.56
C GLY A 105 2.12 -8.43 -10.56
N TYR A 106 2.10 -7.17 -10.98
CA TYR A 106 1.72 -6.06 -10.10
C TYR A 106 0.21 -5.88 -10.11
N GLU A 107 -0.36 -5.59 -8.96
CA GLU A 107 -1.78 -5.34 -8.79
C GLU A 107 -2.03 -3.95 -8.24
N PRO A 108 -3.00 -3.20 -8.80
CA PRO A 108 -3.43 -1.95 -8.18
C PRO A 108 -4.02 -2.26 -6.80
N VAL A 109 -3.49 -1.66 -5.75
CA VAL A 109 -3.97 -1.93 -4.40
C VAL A 109 -4.78 -0.81 -3.82
N TRP A 110 -4.54 0.43 -4.22
CA TRP A 110 -5.27 1.58 -3.71
C TRP A 110 -5.57 2.59 -4.81
N LYS A 111 -6.76 3.21 -4.68
CA LYS A 111 -7.12 4.41 -5.45
C LYS A 111 -7.21 5.56 -4.48
N THR A 112 -6.07 6.04 -4.00
CA THR A 112 -6.03 7.08 -3.00
C THR A 112 -4.87 8.03 -3.27
N ASN A 113 -4.96 9.23 -2.71
CA ASN A 113 -3.90 10.20 -2.81
C ASN A 113 -2.84 9.94 -1.73
N LEU A 114 -1.58 10.05 -2.10
CA LEU A 114 -0.50 10.09 -1.13
C LEU A 114 -0.28 11.54 -0.74
N LEU A 115 -0.34 11.82 0.55
CA LEU A 115 -0.17 13.15 1.08
C LEU A 115 1.17 13.27 1.77
N LEU A 116 1.85 14.38 1.50
CA LEU A 116 3.13 14.65 2.14
C LEU A 116 2.91 15.56 3.36
N SER A 117 3.42 15.15 4.50
CA SER A 117 3.38 15.99 5.70
C SER A 117 4.28 17.23 5.52
N LYS A 118 3.83 18.32 6.06
CA LYS A 118 4.58 19.58 6.01
C LYS A 118 5.13 19.94 7.36
#